data_4a6043598ae8a3fe3e9b14d7dbfe147a
#
_entry.id   4a6043598ae8a3fe3e9b14d7dbfe147a
#
_cell.length_a   1.000
_cell.length_b   1.000
_cell.length_c   1.000
_cell.angle_alpha   90.00
_cell.angle_beta   90.00
_cell.angle_gamma   90.00
#
_symmetry.space_group_name_H-M   'P 1'
#
loop_
_entity.id
_entity.type
_entity.pdbx_description
1 polymer ?
#
loop_
_entity_poly.entity_id
_entity_poly.type
_entity_poly.pdbx_seq_one_letter_code
_entity_poly.pdbx_strand_id
1 'polypeptide(L)'
;MHIMAFCPNCGSQVDGRFCAKCGSAVGGAAGIGSEVAPAPVQGAVAATPAGLTDNVASALCYALGLITGILFLVLAPYNQNRKIRFHAFQSIFMHVGAIGVWIVFLILSAVSGGLLIFVMPLVWLGFFVLWLILIIKAYQDQKLVLPIIGPLAEKQAGN
;
A
#
# COMPACT_ATOMS: atom_id res chain seq x y z
N MET A 1 50.04 -0.87 0.07
CA MET A 1 49.29 -2.13 -0.14
C MET A 1 47.82 -1.78 -0.30
N HIS A 2 47.32 -1.81 -1.53
CA HIS A 2 45.89 -1.61 -1.78
C HIS A 2 45.16 -2.92 -1.42
N ILE A 3 44.35 -2.88 -0.39
CA ILE A 3 43.51 -4.02 -0.03
C ILE A 3 42.30 -3.97 -1.00
N MET A 4 42.28 -4.85 -1.96
CA MET A 4 41.16 -4.98 -2.89
C MET A 4 39.99 -5.63 -2.13
N ALA A 5 38.90 -4.87 -1.97
CA ALA A 5 37.69 -5.37 -1.36
C ALA A 5 36.73 -5.95 -2.43
N PHE A 6 36.04 -7.03 -2.10
CA PHE A 6 35.01 -7.62 -2.95
C PHE A 6 33.64 -7.29 -2.40
N CYS A 7 32.69 -6.99 -3.29
CA CYS A 7 31.31 -6.75 -2.90
C CYS A 7 30.65 -8.03 -2.36
N PRO A 8 30.11 -8.04 -1.13
CA PRO A 8 29.48 -9.23 -0.56
C PRO A 8 28.17 -9.61 -1.25
N ASN A 9 27.58 -8.69 -2.01
CA ASN A 9 26.30 -8.92 -2.69
C ASN A 9 26.42 -9.46 -4.12
N CYS A 10 27.47 -9.07 -4.88
CA CYS A 10 27.65 -9.48 -6.27
C CYS A 10 29.03 -10.01 -6.62
N GLY A 11 29.97 -10.09 -5.66
CA GLY A 11 31.32 -10.62 -5.86
C GLY A 11 32.28 -9.79 -6.72
N SER A 12 31.88 -8.61 -7.21
CA SER A 12 32.75 -7.77 -8.03
C SER A 12 33.74 -6.99 -7.19
N GLN A 13 34.95 -6.72 -7.75
CA GLN A 13 35.96 -5.86 -7.13
C GLN A 13 35.42 -4.43 -6.96
N VAL A 14 35.72 -3.81 -5.83
CA VAL A 14 35.25 -2.48 -5.45
C VAL A 14 36.41 -1.64 -4.92
N ASP A 15 36.64 -0.50 -5.54
CA ASP A 15 37.66 0.48 -5.15
C ASP A 15 37.09 1.67 -4.33
N GLY A 16 35.81 1.61 -3.94
CA GLY A 16 35.13 2.70 -3.25
C GLY A 16 34.15 2.24 -2.19
N ARG A 17 33.39 3.19 -1.63
CA ARG A 17 32.36 2.94 -0.62
C ARG A 17 31.10 2.27 -1.16
N PHE A 18 30.89 2.28 -2.48
CA PHE A 18 29.74 1.70 -3.15
C PHE A 18 30.19 0.84 -4.33
N CYS A 19 29.54 -0.28 -4.53
CA CYS A 19 29.78 -1.16 -5.65
C CYS A 19 29.21 -0.53 -6.94
N ALA A 20 30.08 -0.29 -7.95
CA ALA A 20 29.66 0.24 -9.23
C ALA A 20 28.72 -0.66 -10.03
N LYS A 21 28.69 -1.98 -9.70
CA LYS A 21 27.89 -2.98 -10.43
C LYS A 21 26.49 -3.18 -9.84
N CYS A 22 26.34 -3.14 -8.50
CA CYS A 22 25.05 -3.41 -7.84
C CYS A 22 24.60 -2.30 -6.89
N GLY A 23 25.38 -1.22 -6.73
CA GLY A 23 25.03 -0.07 -5.88
C GLY A 23 25.12 -0.33 -4.38
N SER A 24 25.46 -1.55 -3.92
CA SER A 24 25.54 -1.84 -2.49
C SER A 24 26.73 -1.16 -1.84
N ALA A 25 26.56 -0.67 -0.60
CA ALA A 25 27.65 -0.07 0.17
C ALA A 25 28.67 -1.18 0.58
N VAL A 26 29.92 -0.95 0.23
CA VAL A 26 31.04 -1.86 0.53
C VAL A 26 32.10 -1.05 1.27
N GLY A 27 31.99 -0.97 2.57
CA GLY A 27 33.01 -0.22 3.31
C GLY A 27 32.60 0.13 4.72
N GLY A 28 32.88 -0.75 5.63
CA GLY A 28 32.85 -0.53 7.06
C GLY A 28 33.85 -1.47 7.71
N ALA A 29 35.15 -1.21 7.49
CA ALA A 29 36.17 -1.84 8.29
C ALA A 29 36.67 -0.86 9.37
N ALA A 30 36.51 -1.28 10.61
CA ALA A 30 37.22 -0.90 11.81
C ALA A 30 37.10 0.56 12.31
N GLY A 31 36.29 0.73 13.31
CA GLY A 31 36.23 1.89 14.20
C GLY A 31 35.26 1.66 15.35
N ILE A 32 35.69 0.88 16.33
CA ILE A 32 35.40 0.91 17.79
C ILE A 32 34.09 1.66 18.21
N GLY A 33 33.12 0.88 18.75
CA GLY A 33 32.32 1.26 19.91
C GLY A 33 31.16 2.21 19.65
N SER A 34 30.04 1.64 19.39
CA SER A 34 28.77 1.99 20.04
C SER A 34 27.70 0.99 19.58
N GLU A 35 27.34 0.15 20.50
CA GLU A 35 26.19 -0.74 20.45
C GLU A 35 24.94 0.13 20.42
N VAL A 36 24.54 0.53 19.23
CA VAL A 36 23.23 1.10 18.98
C VAL A 36 22.40 -0.06 18.44
N ALA A 37 21.47 -0.52 19.26
CA ALA A 37 20.41 -1.42 18.85
C ALA A 37 19.84 -0.95 17.50
N PRO A 38 19.59 -1.86 16.54
CA PRO A 38 18.96 -1.48 15.28
C PRO A 38 17.55 -0.93 15.59
N ALA A 39 17.42 0.39 15.54
CA ALA A 39 16.12 1.00 15.44
C ALA A 39 15.41 0.36 14.23
N PRO A 40 14.11 0.04 14.32
CA PRO A 40 13.37 -0.47 13.19
C PRO A 40 13.53 0.53 12.04
N VAL A 41 14.16 0.08 10.96
CA VAL A 41 14.28 0.87 9.73
C VAL A 41 12.84 1.08 9.26
N GLN A 42 12.26 2.20 9.65
CA GLN A 42 11.04 2.68 9.03
C GLN A 42 11.37 2.78 7.54
N GLY A 43 10.70 1.93 6.76
CA GLY A 43 10.99 1.71 5.37
C GLY A 43 11.23 3.04 4.66
N ALA A 44 12.41 3.16 4.05
CA ALA A 44 12.72 4.28 3.20
C ALA A 44 11.57 4.45 2.23
N VAL A 45 10.86 5.57 2.33
CA VAL A 45 9.78 5.94 1.42
C VAL A 45 10.43 6.05 0.06
N ALA A 46 10.32 5.01 -0.76
CA ALA A 46 10.78 5.05 -2.13
C ALA A 46 9.93 6.12 -2.82
N ALA A 47 10.49 7.32 -2.90
CA ALA A 47 9.88 8.39 -3.69
C ALA A 47 9.91 7.94 -5.15
N THR A 48 8.75 7.67 -5.70
CA THR A 48 8.60 7.50 -7.14
C THR A 48 9.07 8.79 -7.83
N PRO A 49 9.85 8.71 -8.93
CA PRO A 49 10.45 9.87 -9.58
C PRO A 49 9.45 10.91 -10.10
N ALA A 50 8.18 10.72 -9.96
CA ALA A 50 7.08 11.50 -10.52
C ALA A 50 6.14 12.16 -9.49
N GLY A 51 6.61 12.53 -8.31
CA GLY A 51 5.96 13.56 -7.50
C GLY A 51 5.08 13.12 -6.33
N LEU A 52 4.42 11.98 -6.31
CA LEU A 52 3.61 11.53 -5.16
C LEU A 52 4.36 10.49 -4.35
N THR A 53 4.38 10.66 -3.03
CA THR A 53 4.91 9.62 -2.13
C THR A 53 3.96 8.40 -2.13
N ASP A 54 4.50 7.21 -1.87
CA ASP A 54 3.74 5.96 -1.86
C ASP A 54 2.54 6.02 -0.89
N ASN A 55 2.70 6.72 0.23
CA ASN A 55 1.65 6.87 1.24
C ASN A 55 0.50 7.74 0.72
N VAL A 56 0.84 8.86 0.06
CA VAL A 56 -0.16 9.74 -0.56
C VAL A 56 -0.87 9.02 -1.70
N ALA A 57 -0.13 8.33 -2.57
CA ALA A 57 -0.71 7.54 -3.67
C ALA A 57 -1.65 6.44 -3.13
N SER A 58 -1.23 5.72 -2.06
CA SER A 58 -2.05 4.69 -1.41
C SER A 58 -3.33 5.25 -0.80
N ALA A 59 -3.28 6.42 -0.16
CA ALA A 59 -4.45 7.10 0.39
C ALA A 59 -5.37 7.60 -0.74
N LEU A 60 -4.81 8.15 -1.81
CA LEU A 60 -5.57 8.63 -2.98
C LEU A 60 -6.32 7.51 -3.71
N CYS A 61 -5.87 6.25 -3.61
CA CYS A 61 -6.63 5.10 -4.14
C CYS A 61 -8.05 5.03 -3.57
N TYR A 62 -8.28 5.55 -2.36
CA TYR A 62 -9.59 5.56 -1.72
C TYR A 62 -10.38 6.86 -1.93
N ALA A 63 -9.74 7.96 -2.36
CA ALA A 63 -10.35 9.30 -2.38
C ALA A 63 -11.61 9.37 -3.26
N LEU A 64 -11.55 8.89 -4.51
CA LEU A 64 -12.68 8.76 -5.43
C LEU A 64 -13.07 7.28 -5.64
N GLY A 65 -12.64 6.41 -4.74
CA GLY A 65 -13.00 5.01 -4.70
C GLY A 65 -12.61 4.21 -5.94
N LEU A 66 -13.60 3.76 -6.69
CA LEU A 66 -13.40 2.90 -7.85
C LEU A 66 -12.58 3.59 -8.96
N ILE A 67 -12.81 4.88 -9.19
CA ILE A 67 -12.15 5.65 -10.26
C ILE A 67 -10.64 5.77 -9.98
N THR A 68 -10.26 6.25 -8.78
CA THR A 68 -8.85 6.40 -8.43
C THR A 68 -8.16 5.06 -8.24
N GLY A 69 -8.85 4.05 -7.72
CA GLY A 69 -8.32 2.69 -7.65
C GLY A 69 -7.90 2.16 -9.03
N ILE A 70 -8.77 2.28 -10.04
CA ILE A 70 -8.45 1.88 -11.41
C ILE A 70 -7.33 2.75 -12.00
N LEU A 71 -7.40 4.07 -11.78
CA LEU A 71 -6.39 5.00 -12.29
C LEU A 71 -4.97 4.61 -11.83
N PHE A 72 -4.78 4.33 -10.54
CA PHE A 72 -3.47 3.95 -10.01
C PHE A 72 -3.02 2.54 -10.44
N LEU A 73 -3.91 1.67 -10.86
CA LEU A 73 -3.54 0.37 -11.46
C LEU A 73 -3.05 0.50 -12.90
N VAL A 74 -3.45 1.54 -13.62
CA VAL A 74 -3.05 1.77 -15.02
C VAL A 74 -1.88 2.72 -15.12
N LEU A 75 -1.78 3.70 -14.21
CA LEU A 75 -0.82 4.78 -14.28
C LEU A 75 0.58 4.32 -13.86
N ALA A 76 1.54 4.35 -14.80
CA ALA A 76 2.95 4.18 -14.48
C ALA A 76 3.50 5.47 -13.81
N PRO A 77 4.40 5.36 -12.80
CA PRO A 77 5.05 4.16 -12.27
C PRO A 77 4.28 3.47 -11.12
N TYR A 78 3.13 3.98 -10.70
CA TYR A 78 2.39 3.53 -9.51
C TYR A 78 1.88 2.09 -9.62
N ASN A 79 1.53 1.65 -10.85
CA ASN A 79 1.08 0.29 -11.14
C ASN A 79 2.15 -0.80 -10.92
N GLN A 80 3.42 -0.42 -10.77
CA GLN A 80 4.52 -1.34 -10.47
C GLN A 80 4.76 -1.51 -8.97
N ASN A 81 4.23 -0.59 -8.15
CA ASN A 81 4.38 -0.63 -6.71
C ASN A 81 3.33 -1.55 -6.08
N ARG A 82 3.78 -2.68 -5.53
CA ARG A 82 2.91 -3.68 -4.89
C ARG A 82 2.02 -3.11 -3.79
N LYS A 83 2.52 -2.13 -3.03
CA LYS A 83 1.77 -1.47 -1.95
C LYS A 83 0.60 -0.67 -2.52
N ILE A 84 0.85 0.16 -3.53
CA ILE A 84 -0.18 0.97 -4.17
C ILE A 84 -1.22 0.07 -4.85
N ARG A 85 -0.77 -0.98 -5.55
CA ARG A 85 -1.66 -1.99 -6.14
C ARG A 85 -2.57 -2.64 -5.10
N PHE A 86 -2.05 -2.99 -3.93
CA PHE A 86 -2.87 -3.56 -2.86
C PHE A 86 -3.99 -2.60 -2.43
N HIS A 87 -3.68 -1.33 -2.16
CA HIS A 87 -4.67 -0.33 -1.76
C HIS A 87 -5.66 -0.03 -2.89
N ALA A 88 -5.22 -0.01 -4.13
CA ALA A 88 -6.08 0.16 -5.30
C ALA A 88 -7.09 -0.99 -5.45
N PHE A 89 -6.65 -2.26 -5.39
CA PHE A 89 -7.56 -3.41 -5.44
C PHE A 89 -8.50 -3.45 -4.24
N GLN A 90 -8.01 -3.17 -3.03
CA GLN A 90 -8.86 -3.14 -1.84
C GLN A 90 -9.92 -2.05 -1.94
N SER A 91 -9.59 -0.87 -2.46
CA SER A 91 -10.55 0.21 -2.71
C SER A 91 -11.63 -0.22 -3.72
N ILE A 92 -11.22 -0.82 -4.84
CA ILE A 92 -12.16 -1.32 -5.86
C ILE A 92 -13.11 -2.36 -5.27
N PHE A 93 -12.59 -3.38 -4.57
CA PHE A 93 -13.41 -4.43 -3.99
C PHE A 93 -14.36 -3.90 -2.90
N MET A 94 -13.90 -2.93 -2.11
CA MET A 94 -14.75 -2.28 -1.10
C MET A 94 -15.94 -1.56 -1.75
N HIS A 95 -15.71 -0.81 -2.83
CA HIS A 95 -16.78 -0.08 -3.51
C HIS A 95 -17.72 -1.01 -4.27
N VAL A 96 -17.20 -2.04 -4.93
CA VAL A 96 -18.03 -3.08 -5.55
C VAL A 96 -18.87 -3.80 -4.50
N GLY A 97 -18.28 -4.13 -3.34
CA GLY A 97 -19.00 -4.71 -2.21
C GLY A 97 -20.09 -3.78 -1.68
N ALA A 98 -19.80 -2.48 -1.53
CA ALA A 98 -20.77 -1.49 -1.09
C ALA A 98 -21.95 -1.37 -2.07
N ILE A 99 -21.69 -1.40 -3.38
CA ILE A 99 -22.74 -1.42 -4.42
C ILE A 99 -23.59 -2.69 -4.28
N GLY A 100 -22.96 -3.85 -4.09
CA GLY A 100 -23.66 -5.11 -3.86
C GLY A 100 -24.58 -5.06 -2.64
N VAL A 101 -24.07 -4.57 -1.51
CA VAL A 101 -24.85 -4.36 -0.29
C VAL A 101 -26.03 -3.42 -0.54
N TRP A 102 -25.80 -2.31 -1.26
CA TRP A 102 -26.85 -1.37 -1.61
C TRP A 102 -27.98 -2.01 -2.43
N ILE A 103 -27.64 -2.79 -3.45
CA ILE A 103 -28.63 -3.49 -4.29
C ILE A 103 -29.44 -4.47 -3.43
N VAL A 104 -28.78 -5.28 -2.58
CA VAL A 104 -29.47 -6.22 -1.68
C VAL A 104 -30.42 -5.47 -0.75
N PHE A 105 -29.99 -4.35 -0.17
CA PHE A 105 -30.85 -3.53 0.68
C PHE A 105 -32.06 -2.96 -0.04
N LEU A 106 -31.91 -2.53 -1.30
CA LEU A 106 -33.03 -2.05 -2.11
C LEU A 106 -34.07 -3.15 -2.31
N ILE A 107 -33.65 -4.37 -2.67
CA ILE A 107 -34.53 -5.51 -2.88
C ILE A 107 -35.25 -5.87 -1.58
N LEU A 108 -34.53 -6.01 -0.48
CA LEU A 108 -35.08 -6.33 0.82
C LEU A 108 -36.04 -5.24 1.34
N SER A 109 -35.70 -3.97 1.09
CA SER A 109 -36.57 -2.85 1.46
C SER A 109 -37.90 -2.87 0.69
N ALA A 110 -37.85 -3.17 -0.62
CA ALA A 110 -39.05 -3.31 -1.42
C ALA A 110 -39.96 -4.44 -0.91
N VAL A 111 -39.38 -5.60 -0.55
CA VAL A 111 -40.14 -6.75 -0.03
C VAL A 111 -40.69 -6.49 1.37
N SER A 112 -39.98 -5.73 2.22
CA SER A 112 -40.38 -5.42 3.61
C SER A 112 -41.31 -4.21 3.74
N GLY A 113 -41.87 -3.69 2.64
CA GLY A 113 -42.70 -2.50 2.66
C GLY A 113 -41.99 -1.21 3.07
N GLY A 114 -40.67 -1.14 2.83
CA GLY A 114 -39.86 0.06 3.09
C GLY A 114 -39.27 0.14 4.50
N LEU A 115 -39.53 -0.82 5.39
CA LEU A 115 -39.07 -0.76 6.78
C LEU A 115 -37.52 -0.66 6.90
N LEU A 116 -36.78 -1.33 6.02
CA LEU A 116 -35.33 -1.34 6.04
C LEU A 116 -34.69 -0.01 5.61
N ILE A 117 -35.45 0.92 5.03
CA ILE A 117 -34.90 2.22 4.61
C ILE A 117 -34.35 3.02 5.78
N PHE A 118 -34.92 2.82 7.00
CA PHE A 118 -34.44 3.46 8.23
C PHE A 118 -33.10 2.92 8.72
N VAL A 119 -32.71 1.71 8.33
CA VAL A 119 -31.42 1.10 8.69
C VAL A 119 -30.31 1.54 7.72
N MET A 120 -30.67 1.95 6.51
CA MET A 120 -29.72 2.36 5.45
C MET A 120 -28.71 3.43 5.92
N PRO A 121 -29.12 4.53 6.57
CA PRO A 121 -28.17 5.55 7.02
C PRO A 121 -27.13 4.99 7.98
N LEU A 122 -27.48 4.04 8.85
CA LEU A 122 -26.55 3.40 9.79
C LEU A 122 -25.51 2.56 9.05
N VAL A 123 -25.94 1.79 8.05
CA VAL A 123 -25.02 0.99 7.22
C VAL A 123 -24.06 1.89 6.47
N TRP A 124 -24.54 2.98 5.87
CA TRP A 124 -23.69 3.94 5.16
C TRP A 124 -22.74 4.66 6.10
N LEU A 125 -23.16 4.98 7.33
CA LEU A 125 -22.28 5.55 8.34
C LEU A 125 -21.14 4.56 8.67
N GLY A 126 -21.42 3.28 8.79
CA GLY A 126 -20.41 2.24 8.99
C GLY A 126 -19.40 2.17 7.84
N PHE A 127 -19.87 2.18 6.59
CA PHE A 127 -19.00 2.25 5.41
C PHE A 127 -18.17 3.53 5.37
N PHE A 128 -18.75 4.66 5.72
CA PHE A 128 -18.05 5.95 5.76
C PHE A 128 -16.93 5.97 6.80
N VAL A 129 -17.19 5.47 8.00
CA VAL A 129 -16.17 5.35 9.06
C VAL A 129 -15.06 4.39 8.62
N LEU A 130 -15.40 3.24 8.05
CA LEU A 130 -14.42 2.30 7.51
C LEU A 130 -13.57 2.95 6.41
N TRP A 131 -14.18 3.67 5.50
CA TRP A 131 -13.50 4.41 4.43
C TRP A 131 -12.50 5.43 4.98
N LEU A 132 -12.89 6.23 6.00
CA LEU A 132 -11.99 7.18 6.66
C LEU A 132 -10.80 6.46 7.32
N ILE A 133 -11.05 5.35 8.01
CA ILE A 133 -10.01 4.56 8.66
C ILE A 133 -9.02 4.05 7.61
N LEU A 134 -9.49 3.56 6.48
CA LEU A 134 -8.63 3.05 5.40
C LEU A 134 -7.75 4.15 4.78
N ILE A 135 -8.29 5.35 4.55
CA ILE A 135 -7.51 6.50 4.07
C ILE A 135 -6.42 6.87 5.09
N ILE A 136 -6.78 7.01 6.36
CA ILE A 136 -5.84 7.39 7.43
C ILE A 136 -4.74 6.33 7.56
N LYS A 137 -5.09 5.05 7.58
CA LYS A 137 -4.13 3.94 7.69
C LYS A 137 -3.20 3.87 6.47
N ALA A 138 -3.73 4.03 5.26
CA ALA A 138 -2.94 4.07 4.04
C ALA A 138 -1.95 5.26 4.04
N TYR A 139 -2.38 6.42 4.50
CA TYR A 139 -1.52 7.60 4.64
C TYR A 139 -0.41 7.40 5.69
N GLN A 140 -0.70 6.70 6.80
CA GLN A 140 0.25 6.35 7.86
C GLN A 140 1.19 5.18 7.52
N ASP A 141 1.19 4.72 6.28
CA ASP A 141 1.97 3.55 5.86
C ASP A 141 1.55 2.23 6.55
N GLN A 142 0.35 2.17 7.08
CA GLN A 142 -0.17 0.99 7.76
C GLN A 142 -1.08 0.19 6.84
N LYS A 143 -0.75 -1.07 6.64
CA LYS A 143 -1.53 -1.99 5.84
C LYS A 143 -2.66 -2.58 6.68
N LEU A 144 -3.88 -2.05 6.53
CA LEU A 144 -5.08 -2.64 7.12
C LEU A 144 -5.69 -3.65 6.12
N VAL A 145 -5.56 -4.93 6.43
CA VAL A 145 -6.11 -6.01 5.62
C VAL A 145 -7.54 -6.30 6.09
N LEU A 146 -8.52 -6.01 5.25
CA LEU A 146 -9.92 -6.33 5.56
C LEU A 146 -10.15 -7.85 5.51
N PRO A 147 -10.98 -8.42 6.40
CA PRO A 147 -11.06 -9.88 6.60
C PRO A 147 -11.52 -10.66 5.36
N ILE A 148 -12.35 -10.08 4.50
CA ILE A 148 -12.89 -10.75 3.31
C ILE A 148 -12.15 -10.31 2.05
N ILE A 149 -12.08 -9.00 1.82
CA ILE A 149 -11.53 -8.44 0.58
C ILE A 149 -10.01 -8.24 0.61
N GLY A 150 -9.41 -8.17 1.80
CA GLY A 150 -7.97 -7.99 1.97
C GLY A 150 -7.15 -9.12 1.35
N PRO A 151 -7.41 -10.41 1.64
CA PRO A 151 -6.70 -11.52 1.01
C PRO A 151 -6.84 -11.55 -0.52
N LEU A 152 -8.00 -11.16 -1.05
CA LEU A 152 -8.21 -11.03 -2.50
C LEU A 152 -7.36 -9.90 -3.10
N ALA A 153 -7.31 -8.76 -2.42
CA ALA A 153 -6.48 -7.63 -2.84
C ALA A 153 -4.99 -7.97 -2.79
N GLU A 154 -4.53 -8.71 -1.77
CA GLU A 154 -3.15 -9.18 -1.67
C GLU A 154 -2.77 -10.12 -2.81
N LYS A 155 -3.63 -11.07 -3.14
CA LYS A 155 -3.42 -12.02 -4.24
C LYS A 155 -3.30 -11.29 -5.58
N GLN A 156 -4.15 -10.31 -5.84
CA GLN A 156 -4.13 -9.53 -7.07
C GLN A 156 -2.93 -8.55 -7.13
N ALA A 157 -2.53 -8.01 -5.99
CA ALA A 157 -1.36 -7.11 -5.92
C ALA A 157 -0.04 -7.86 -6.06
N GLY A 158 0.00 -9.16 -5.72
CA GLY A 158 1.19 -10.01 -5.81
C GLY A 158 1.46 -10.62 -7.18
N ASN A 159 0.43 -10.65 -8.03
CA ASN A 159 0.55 -11.04 -9.43
C ASN A 159 0.93 -9.79 -10.25
#